data_2f4887dfbab026d579e0e0444df0f477
#
_entry.id   2f4887dfbab026d579e0e0444df0f477
#
_cell.length_a   1.000
_cell.length_b   1.000
_cell.length_c   1.000
_cell.angle_alpha   90.00
_cell.angle_beta   90.00
_cell.angle_gamma   90.00
#
_symmetry.space_group_name_H-M   'P 1'
#
loop_
_entity.id
_entity.type
_entity.pdbx_description
1 polymer ?
#
loop_
_entity_poly.entity_id
_entity_poly.type
_entity_poly.pdbx_seq_one_letter_code
_entity_poly.pdbx_strand_id
1 'polypeptide(L)'
;MGAEIDLDEIEELRTAATPGPWFVRNLDDESAMNLVAVSTAMDTGKGERWPQFDSRDMIAATLVQQPRYVDCGDGRWEENAAFIAMAREAVPRLVEEVRRLRQLIAECCTDDPEEPGTDART
;
A
#
# COMPACT_ATOMS: atom_id res chain seq x y z
N MET A 1 -7.88 -4.18 -22.24
CA MET A 1 -8.10 -4.36 -21.38
C MET A 1 -8.91 -3.64 -20.79
N GLY A 2 -9.21 -3.32 -20.35
CA GLY A 2 -10.16 -2.36 -19.92
C GLY A 2 -11.08 -2.77 -18.84
N ALA A 3 -10.77 -3.80 -18.16
CA ALA A 3 -11.59 -4.19 -17.02
C ALA A 3 -11.47 -3.13 -15.95
N GLU A 4 -12.59 -2.77 -15.35
CA GLU A 4 -12.58 -1.86 -14.22
C GLU A 4 -11.96 -2.53 -13.02
N ILE A 5 -11.28 -1.73 -12.21
CA ILE A 5 -10.75 -2.19 -10.93
C ILE A 5 -11.94 -2.44 -10.00
N ASP A 6 -11.93 -3.59 -9.34
CA ASP A 6 -12.96 -3.95 -8.38
C ASP A 6 -12.63 -3.31 -7.04
N LEU A 7 -13.27 -2.18 -6.78
CA LEU A 7 -12.99 -1.42 -5.56
C LEU A 7 -13.46 -2.16 -4.32
N ASP A 8 -14.53 -2.95 -4.45
CA ASP A 8 -15.03 -3.69 -3.28
C ASP A 8 -14.03 -4.76 -2.86
N GLU A 9 -13.41 -5.44 -3.82
CA GLU A 9 -12.41 -6.43 -3.49
C GLU A 9 -11.21 -5.78 -2.80
N ILE A 10 -10.78 -4.62 -3.31
CA ILE A 10 -9.67 -3.90 -2.69
C ILE A 10 -10.02 -3.53 -1.25
N GLU A 11 -11.24 -3.04 -1.02
CA GLU A 11 -11.65 -2.65 0.32
C GLU A 11 -11.73 -3.85 1.25
N GLU A 12 -12.16 -4.99 0.75
CA GLU A 12 -12.20 -6.20 1.56
C GLU A 12 -10.80 -6.60 2.00
N LEU A 13 -9.86 -6.60 1.07
CA LEU A 13 -8.49 -6.96 1.40
C LEU A 13 -7.86 -5.95 2.35
N ARG A 14 -8.12 -4.66 2.13
CA ARG A 14 -7.59 -3.62 3.00
C ARG A 14 -8.11 -3.78 4.42
N THR A 15 -9.38 -4.07 4.56
CA THR A 15 -10.00 -4.21 5.88
C THR A 15 -9.48 -5.45 6.59
N ALA A 16 -9.22 -6.51 5.83
CA ALA A 16 -8.74 -7.76 6.41
C ALA A 16 -7.27 -7.69 6.81
N ALA A 17 -6.51 -6.78 6.21
CA ALA A 17 -5.08 -6.67 6.47
C ALA A 17 -4.85 -5.89 7.76
N THR A 18 -3.62 -5.99 8.26
CA THR A 18 -3.24 -5.24 9.46
C THR A 18 -3.43 -3.74 9.25
N PRO A 19 -4.08 -3.06 10.19
CA PRO A 19 -4.27 -1.60 10.05
C PRO A 19 -2.95 -0.85 9.94
N GLY A 20 -2.99 0.27 9.23
CA GLY A 20 -1.85 1.14 9.13
C GLY A 20 -1.75 2.07 10.31
N PRO A 21 -0.76 2.93 10.30
CA PRO A 21 0.21 3.09 9.21
C PRO A 21 1.30 2.02 9.22
N TRP A 22 1.94 1.84 8.08
CA TRP A 22 3.07 0.92 7.94
C TRP A 22 4.32 1.74 7.62
N PHE A 23 5.46 1.28 8.12
CA PHE A 23 6.73 1.99 8.01
C PHE A 23 7.81 1.06 7.47
N VAL A 24 8.76 1.64 6.75
CA VAL A 24 9.98 0.90 6.40
C VAL A 24 10.85 0.85 7.66
N ARG A 25 11.37 -0.34 7.94
CA ARG A 25 12.15 -0.55 9.15
C ARG A 25 13.33 -1.45 8.81
N ASN A 26 14.50 -0.96 9.15
CA ASN A 26 15.74 -1.65 8.81
C ASN A 26 16.40 -2.20 10.06
N LEU A 27 16.92 -3.40 9.92
CA LEU A 27 17.82 -3.98 10.91
C LEU A 27 19.15 -4.15 10.23
N ASP A 28 20.18 -3.54 10.79
CA ASP A 28 21.53 -3.61 10.23
C ASP A 28 22.45 -4.08 11.34
N ASP A 29 22.57 -5.38 11.44
CA ASP A 29 23.42 -5.99 12.45
C ASP A 29 24.41 -6.90 11.74
N GLU A 30 25.63 -6.40 11.61
CA GLU A 30 26.65 -7.08 10.83
C GLU A 30 26.98 -8.45 11.38
N SER A 31 26.82 -8.64 12.67
CA SER A 31 27.15 -9.93 13.26
C SER A 31 25.99 -10.89 13.28
N ALA A 32 24.78 -10.43 12.99
CA ALA A 32 23.62 -11.30 13.04
C ALA A 32 22.83 -11.30 11.74
N MET A 33 22.27 -10.15 11.34
CA MET A 33 21.31 -10.17 10.27
C MET A 33 21.11 -8.77 9.69
N ASN A 34 20.97 -8.70 8.37
CA ASN A 34 20.50 -7.50 7.70
C ASN A 34 19.08 -7.74 7.23
N LEU A 35 18.24 -6.73 7.38
CA LEU A 35 16.83 -6.89 7.08
C LEU A 35 16.23 -5.56 6.65
N VAL A 36 15.41 -5.60 5.59
CA VAL A 36 14.58 -4.48 5.20
C VAL A 36 13.15 -4.98 5.27
N ALA A 37 12.35 -4.33 6.09
CA ALA A 37 11.00 -4.79 6.38
C ALA A 37 10.01 -3.66 6.34
N VAL A 38 8.74 -4.04 6.23
CA VAL A 38 7.61 -3.15 6.46
C VAL A 38 7.01 -3.55 7.80
N SER A 39 6.76 -2.59 8.66
CA SER A 39 6.43 -2.85 10.05
C SER A 39 5.35 -1.86 10.51
N THR A 40 4.61 -2.24 11.54
CA THR A 40 3.67 -1.32 12.18
C THR A 40 4.38 -0.43 13.20
N ALA A 41 5.65 -0.68 13.49
CA ALA A 41 6.43 0.15 14.40
C ALA A 41 7.44 0.95 13.60
N MET A 42 7.64 2.22 14.00
CA MET A 42 8.58 3.09 13.32
C MET A 42 10.02 2.65 13.60
N ASP A 43 10.87 2.89 12.61
CA ASP A 43 12.30 2.76 12.79
C ASP A 43 12.75 3.82 13.82
N THR A 44 13.53 3.40 14.80
CA THR A 44 13.98 4.34 15.84
C THR A 44 15.03 5.30 15.33
N GLY A 45 15.68 4.96 14.21
CA GLY A 45 16.77 5.78 13.71
C GLY A 45 18.08 5.53 14.44
N LYS A 46 18.13 4.56 15.32
CA LYS A 46 19.30 4.30 16.14
C LYS A 46 20.06 3.03 15.74
N GLY A 47 19.70 2.44 14.59
CA GLY A 47 20.34 1.21 14.15
C GLY A 47 19.96 0.05 15.06
N GLU A 48 18.73 -0.37 14.95
CA GLU A 48 18.23 -1.46 15.79
C GLU A 48 19.00 -2.74 15.52
N ARG A 49 19.16 -3.52 16.54
CA ARG A 49 19.92 -4.74 16.46
C ARG A 49 19.17 -5.86 17.14
N TRP A 50 19.47 -7.05 16.69
CA TRP A 50 18.98 -8.26 17.31
C TRP A 50 19.62 -8.37 18.70
N PRO A 51 18.90 -8.72 19.76
CA PRO A 51 17.50 -9.17 19.78
C PRO A 51 16.50 -8.07 20.11
N GLN A 52 16.88 -6.80 20.08
CA GLN A 52 15.97 -5.72 20.40
C GLN A 52 14.93 -5.49 19.32
N PHE A 53 15.22 -5.94 18.11
CA PHE A 53 14.28 -5.81 17.00
C PHE A 53 13.11 -6.77 17.22
N ASP A 54 11.90 -6.22 17.27
CA ASP A 54 10.72 -7.01 17.56
C ASP A 54 10.06 -7.42 16.24
N SER A 55 10.21 -8.69 15.90
CA SER A 55 9.67 -9.19 14.63
C SER A 55 8.17 -9.33 14.64
N ARG A 56 7.53 -9.22 15.81
CA ARG A 56 6.06 -9.33 15.85
C ARG A 56 5.37 -8.16 15.18
N ASP A 57 6.07 -7.05 15.00
CA ASP A 57 5.52 -5.88 14.32
C ASP A 57 5.72 -5.93 12.81
N MET A 58 6.40 -6.95 12.31
CA MET A 58 6.70 -7.02 10.89
C MET A 58 5.49 -7.46 10.09
N ILE A 59 5.25 -6.75 8.98
CA ILE A 59 4.22 -7.11 8.01
C ILE A 59 4.84 -7.97 6.92
N ALA A 60 6.00 -7.56 6.42
CA ALA A 60 6.66 -8.23 5.31
C ALA A 60 8.12 -7.83 5.32
N ALA A 61 8.94 -8.60 4.62
CA ALA A 61 10.35 -8.28 4.46
C ALA A 61 10.71 -8.40 3.00
N THR A 62 11.51 -7.45 2.51
CA THR A 62 12.02 -7.48 1.15
C THR A 62 13.46 -7.94 1.09
N LEU A 63 14.14 -7.95 2.22
CA LEU A 63 15.50 -8.45 2.34
C LEU A 63 15.68 -9.09 3.70
N VAL A 64 16.22 -10.31 3.71
CA VAL A 64 16.69 -10.95 4.93
C VAL A 64 18.02 -11.62 4.57
N GLN A 65 19.10 -11.17 5.18
CA GLN A 65 20.44 -11.70 4.92
C GLN A 65 21.10 -12.14 6.20
N GLN A 66 21.92 -13.15 6.06
CA GLN A 66 22.73 -13.77 7.11
C GLN A 66 21.90 -14.59 8.08
N PRO A 67 21.44 -15.72 7.64
CA PRO A 67 21.63 -16.23 6.28
C PRO A 67 20.64 -15.56 5.34
N ARG A 68 20.90 -15.68 4.05
CA ARG A 68 20.04 -15.07 3.06
C ARG A 68 18.81 -15.95 2.85
N TYR A 69 17.69 -15.44 3.23
CA TYR A 69 16.43 -16.14 3.06
C TYR A 69 15.51 -15.45 2.08
N VAL A 70 15.57 -14.12 1.99
CA VAL A 70 14.69 -13.35 1.14
C VAL A 70 15.54 -12.32 0.43
N ASP A 71 15.33 -12.19 -0.88
CA ASP A 71 16.14 -11.29 -1.68
C ASP A 71 15.35 -10.99 -2.95
N CYS A 72 15.27 -9.71 -3.31
CA CYS A 72 14.75 -9.40 -4.64
C CYS A 72 15.91 -9.32 -5.62
N GLY A 73 15.72 -9.97 -6.76
CA GLY A 73 16.81 -10.16 -7.70
C GLY A 73 17.40 -8.88 -8.26
N ASP A 74 16.63 -7.80 -8.27
CA ASP A 74 17.07 -6.53 -8.84
C ASP A 74 17.66 -5.59 -7.79
N GLY A 75 17.75 -6.01 -6.54
CA GLY A 75 18.36 -5.21 -5.48
C GLY A 75 17.55 -4.04 -4.99
N ARG A 76 16.28 -3.98 -5.30
CA ARG A 76 15.45 -2.82 -4.94
C ARG A 76 14.69 -3.04 -3.64
N TRP A 77 15.37 -3.55 -2.66
CA TRP A 77 14.74 -3.91 -1.38
C TRP A 77 14.08 -2.72 -0.71
N GLU A 78 14.80 -1.61 -0.65
CA GLU A 78 14.30 -0.44 0.07
C GLU A 78 13.18 0.23 -0.69
N GLU A 79 13.31 0.31 -2.01
CA GLU A 79 12.25 0.89 -2.83
C GLU A 79 10.98 0.05 -2.75
N ASN A 80 11.13 -1.27 -2.76
CA ASN A 80 9.97 -2.14 -2.65
C ASN A 80 9.29 -1.99 -1.30
N ALA A 81 10.07 -1.93 -0.23
CA ALA A 81 9.50 -1.75 1.10
C ALA A 81 8.80 -0.39 1.21
N ALA A 82 9.42 0.65 0.65
CA ALA A 82 8.82 1.97 0.68
C ALA A 82 7.50 2.00 -0.08
N PHE A 83 7.45 1.32 -1.22
CA PHE A 83 6.21 1.26 -2.00
C PHE A 83 5.11 0.56 -1.21
N ILE A 84 5.44 -0.57 -0.59
CA ILE A 84 4.46 -1.32 0.20
C ILE A 84 3.93 -0.47 1.35
N ALA A 85 4.82 0.20 2.06
CA ALA A 85 4.40 1.02 3.20
C ALA A 85 3.54 2.19 2.73
N MET A 86 3.94 2.85 1.64
CA MET A 86 3.18 3.97 1.10
C MET A 86 1.81 3.52 0.62
N ALA A 87 1.73 2.33 0.03
CA ALA A 87 0.47 1.84 -0.52
C ALA A 87 -0.59 1.67 0.57
N ARG A 88 -0.17 1.33 1.78
CA ARG A 88 -1.14 1.19 2.88
C ARG A 88 -1.92 2.47 3.10
N GLU A 89 -1.25 3.62 2.97
CA GLU A 89 -1.91 4.91 3.13
C GLU A 89 -2.56 5.38 1.84
N ALA A 90 -1.92 5.13 0.71
CA ALA A 90 -2.38 5.68 -0.56
C ALA A 90 -3.59 4.94 -1.13
N VAL A 91 -3.64 3.61 -0.97
CA VAL A 91 -4.69 2.82 -1.61
C VAL A 91 -6.07 3.21 -1.10
N PRO A 92 -6.31 3.34 0.23
CA PRO A 92 -7.64 3.77 0.66
C PRO A 92 -8.03 5.13 0.11
N ARG A 93 -7.08 6.06 0.04
CA ARG A 93 -7.35 7.38 -0.50
C ARG A 93 -7.67 7.32 -1.99
N LEU A 94 -6.94 6.47 -2.71
CA LEU A 94 -7.21 6.30 -4.13
C LEU A 94 -8.58 5.68 -4.36
N VAL A 95 -8.97 4.72 -3.54
CA VAL A 95 -10.29 4.12 -3.64
C VAL A 95 -11.38 5.18 -3.46
N GLU A 96 -11.23 6.01 -2.43
CA GLU A 96 -12.19 7.08 -2.20
C GLU A 96 -12.25 8.06 -3.36
N GLU A 97 -11.08 8.41 -3.89
CA GLU A 97 -11.03 9.34 -5.01
C GLU A 97 -11.67 8.75 -6.24
N VAL A 98 -11.42 7.48 -6.53
CA VAL A 98 -12.03 6.83 -7.69
C VAL A 98 -13.53 6.77 -7.52
N ARG A 99 -14.03 6.44 -6.32
CA ARG A 99 -15.47 6.41 -6.07
C ARG A 99 -16.08 7.78 -6.27
N ARG A 100 -15.41 8.81 -5.76
CA ARG A 100 -15.90 10.17 -5.91
C ARG A 100 -15.97 10.56 -7.38
N LEU A 101 -14.95 10.25 -8.14
CA LEU A 101 -14.93 10.59 -9.56
C LEU A 101 -15.98 9.81 -10.34
N ARG A 102 -16.15 8.53 -10.01
CA ARG A 102 -17.18 7.73 -10.66
C ARG A 102 -18.57 8.29 -10.39
N GLN A 103 -18.78 8.75 -9.15
CA GLN A 103 -20.07 9.34 -8.81
C GLN A 103 -20.30 10.65 -9.55
N LEU A 104 -19.27 11.49 -9.66
CA LEU A 104 -19.39 12.73 -10.42
C LEU A 104 -19.74 12.45 -11.87
N ILE A 105 -19.11 11.44 -12.46
CA ILE A 105 -19.41 11.07 -13.84
C ILE A 105 -20.85 10.60 -13.96
N ALA A 106 -21.31 9.78 -13.01
CA ALA A 106 -22.68 9.30 -13.04
C ALA A 106 -23.67 10.45 -12.91
N GLU A 107 -23.41 11.40 -12.03
CA GLU A 107 -24.28 12.55 -11.87
C GLU A 107 -24.30 13.42 -13.11
N CYS A 108 -23.16 13.59 -13.73
CA CYS A 108 -23.08 14.33 -14.99
C CYS A 108 -23.92 13.67 -16.07
N CYS A 109 -23.84 12.34 -16.16
CA CYS A 109 -24.58 11.63 -17.19
C CYS A 109 -26.08 11.64 -16.92
N THR A 110 -26.49 11.63 -15.64
CA THR A 110 -27.91 11.66 -15.33
C THR A 110 -28.52 13.06 -15.50
N ASP A 111 -27.70 14.07 -15.32
CA ASP A 111 -28.15 15.44 -15.54
C ASP A 111 -28.30 15.76 -17.00
N ASP A 112 -27.78 14.93 -17.81
CA ASP A 112 -27.88 15.09 -19.22
C ASP A 112 -29.30 14.93 -19.60
N PRO A 113 -30.07 15.82 -20.11
CA PRO A 113 -31.50 15.70 -20.20
C PRO A 113 -32.07 14.97 -21.35
N GLU A 114 -31.99 14.77 -20.63
CA GLU A 114 -32.51 14.20 -21.02
C GLU A 114 -33.16 14.40 -21.61
N GLU A 115 -32.66 14.80 -21.37
CA GLU A 115 -33.17 14.85 -21.82
C GLU A 115 -33.67 15.05 -22.27
N PRO A 116 -34.06 15.46 -22.56
CA PRO A 116 -34.59 15.60 -23.03
C PRO A 116 -34.81 15.96 -23.54
N GLY A 117 -34.91 16.28 -23.61
CA GLY A 117 -35.18 16.45 -24.15
C GLY A 117 -35.02 17.15 -24.29
N THR A 118 -34.73 17.37 -24.38
CA THR A 118 -34.64 17.70 -24.69
C THR A 118 -34.17 18.26 -24.88
N ASP A 119 -34.11 18.59 -25.11
CA ASP A 119 -33.75 18.79 -25.54
C ASP A 119 -33.20 19.27 -25.56
N ALA A 120 -33.26 19.73 -25.57
CA ALA A 120 -32.83 19.71 -25.70
C ALA A 120 -32.14 19.87 -25.45
N ARG A 121 -31.98 19.97 -25.47
CA ARG A 121 -31.58 19.55 -25.42
C ARG A 121 -31.36 19.35 -25.35
N THR A 122 -31.69 19.76 -25.34
CA THR A 122 -31.66 19.18 -25.50
C THR A 122 -31.54 19.11 -25.65
#